data_97d483038de455e8c8343763a1e158bb
#
_entry.id   97d483038de455e8c8343763a1e158bb
#
_cell.length_a   1.000
_cell.length_b   1.000
_cell.length_c   1.000
_cell.angle_alpha   90.00
_cell.angle_beta   90.00
_cell.angle_gamma   90.00
#
_symmetry.space_group_name_H-M   'P 1'
#
loop_
_entity.id
_entity.type
_entity.pdbx_description
1 polymer ?
#
loop_
_entity_poly.entity_id
_entity_poly.type
_entity_poly.pdbx_seq_one_letter_code
_entity_poly.pdbx_strand_id
1 'polypeptide(L)'
;MTPTEARAWQDDLRFMEKEMQSSHKNLYHSISAEDFATMVQKLNAEIPSLTRAEVIVKMAQIVAAVGDGHTNIYPTRDPKIGFHTLPVEFTFFGDELYIRATQREQRSLLGAKVLRIGSLSEEDAYAAARTMVGHENEGGARYWVEYLLAMPEVLEALHVTSSVDDVPLILATAHGEIRVTLHPSASVEIMSGDISTLFYRRPGWIDVRDLYPGSDPLWLREINLPFHFEHARDVLYIQINTVADSKDETLAHFARRVHDEIVATKPNKVAIDLRQNRGGNNTLIVPLIRSIIQSESIDRSGHLFGIIGPATFSAAQNLTDDLEKYTNILFVGEPTGSKGNAYGDSRKIILPNSGITVRVAIYFWQDWLPTDKRDATIPQIPAPLTFDAYRHKIDPALEAIFKSKDQPSPK
;
A
#
# COMPACT_ATOMS: atom_id res chain seq x y z
N MET A 1 -18.38 -4.74 27.79
CA MET A 1 -19.66 -4.50 27.02
C MET A 1 -20.86 -5.14 27.71
N THR A 2 -22.08 -4.79 27.31
CA THR A 2 -23.31 -5.43 27.82
C THR A 2 -23.47 -6.85 27.27
N PRO A 3 -24.26 -7.73 27.94
CA PRO A 3 -24.52 -9.07 27.43
C PRO A 3 -25.20 -9.10 26.05
N THR A 4 -25.97 -8.07 25.69
CA THR A 4 -26.62 -7.95 24.38
C THR A 4 -25.61 -7.57 23.30
N GLU A 5 -24.73 -6.63 23.57
CA GLU A 5 -23.63 -6.27 22.67
C GLU A 5 -22.69 -7.43 22.44
N ALA A 6 -22.32 -8.16 23.52
CA ALA A 6 -21.45 -9.33 23.39
C ALA A 6 -22.06 -10.40 22.46
N ARG A 7 -23.37 -10.66 22.60
CA ARG A 7 -24.07 -11.61 21.69
C ARG A 7 -24.06 -11.12 20.25
N ALA A 8 -24.29 -9.82 20.01
CA ALA A 8 -24.25 -9.26 18.66
C ALA A 8 -22.87 -9.43 18.01
N TRP A 9 -21.77 -9.20 18.75
CA TRP A 9 -20.41 -9.45 18.26
C TRP A 9 -20.11 -10.93 18.03
N GLN A 10 -20.61 -11.81 18.89
CA GLN A 10 -20.47 -13.26 18.69
C GLN A 10 -21.25 -13.74 17.45
N ASP A 11 -22.42 -13.13 17.16
CA ASP A 11 -23.18 -13.42 15.94
C ASP A 11 -22.43 -12.92 14.71
N ASP A 12 -21.87 -11.72 14.75
CA ASP A 12 -21.04 -11.17 13.67
C ASP A 12 -19.80 -12.05 13.41
N LEU A 13 -19.12 -12.51 14.44
CA LEU A 13 -17.96 -13.39 14.33
C LEU A 13 -18.31 -14.72 13.67
N ARG A 14 -19.42 -15.38 14.09
CA ARG A 14 -19.89 -16.62 13.47
C ARG A 14 -20.30 -16.42 12.01
N PHE A 15 -20.96 -15.29 11.72
CA PHE A 15 -21.32 -14.93 10.36
C PHE A 15 -20.08 -14.72 9.49
N MET A 16 -19.08 -13.99 10.00
CA MET A 16 -17.79 -13.76 9.33
C MET A 16 -17.11 -15.09 8.99
N GLU A 17 -16.95 -15.99 9.96
CA GLU A 17 -16.35 -17.31 9.76
C GLU A 17 -17.04 -18.09 8.63
N LYS A 18 -18.36 -18.22 8.70
CA LYS A 18 -19.17 -18.94 7.71
C LYS A 18 -19.03 -18.36 6.30
N GLU A 19 -19.12 -17.03 6.18
CA GLU A 19 -19.04 -16.34 4.90
C GLU A 19 -17.62 -16.39 4.32
N MET A 20 -16.58 -16.32 5.13
CA MET A 20 -15.20 -16.49 4.69
C MET A 20 -14.96 -17.91 4.15
N GLN A 21 -15.42 -18.94 4.86
CA GLN A 21 -15.31 -20.33 4.41
C GLN A 21 -16.02 -20.58 3.10
N SER A 22 -17.16 -19.93 2.85
CA SER A 22 -17.95 -20.13 1.63
C SER A 22 -17.46 -19.28 0.44
N SER A 23 -16.75 -18.18 0.71
CA SER A 23 -16.39 -17.18 -0.31
C SER A 23 -14.94 -17.28 -0.76
N HIS A 24 -14.00 -17.52 0.15
CA HIS A 24 -12.58 -17.54 -0.18
C HIS A 24 -12.23 -18.73 -1.08
N LYS A 25 -11.47 -18.48 -2.14
CA LYS A 25 -11.10 -19.53 -3.10
C LYS A 25 -10.33 -20.69 -2.47
N ASN A 26 -9.49 -20.41 -1.46
CA ASN A 26 -8.75 -21.39 -0.68
C ASN A 26 -8.38 -20.80 0.69
N LEU A 27 -9.33 -20.76 1.62
CA LEU A 27 -9.19 -20.06 2.90
C LEU A 27 -7.97 -20.54 3.73
N TYR A 28 -7.60 -21.78 3.58
CA TYR A 28 -6.59 -22.45 4.40
C TYR A 28 -5.23 -22.59 3.68
N HIS A 29 -4.90 -21.64 2.79
CA HIS A 29 -3.64 -21.72 2.03
C HIS A 29 -2.39 -21.34 2.84
N SER A 30 -2.56 -20.54 3.91
CA SER A 30 -1.45 -20.08 4.78
C SER A 30 -1.68 -20.36 6.27
N ILE A 31 -2.90 -20.72 6.66
CA ILE A 31 -3.27 -21.11 8.02
C ILE A 31 -3.99 -22.44 7.98
N SER A 32 -3.81 -23.31 8.98
CA SER A 32 -4.59 -24.55 9.05
C SER A 32 -6.07 -24.28 9.43
N ALA A 33 -6.98 -25.17 9.02
CA ALA A 33 -8.38 -25.06 9.44
C ALA A 33 -8.56 -25.14 10.97
N GLU A 34 -7.70 -25.92 11.64
CA GLU A 34 -7.71 -26.09 13.09
C GLU A 34 -7.25 -24.80 13.81
N ASP A 35 -6.14 -24.18 13.34
CA ASP A 35 -5.64 -22.93 13.90
C ASP A 35 -6.65 -21.79 13.69
N PHE A 36 -7.22 -21.69 12.49
CA PHE A 36 -8.26 -20.70 12.20
C PHE A 36 -9.47 -20.85 13.13
N ALA A 37 -9.99 -22.08 13.27
CA ALA A 37 -11.11 -22.38 14.16
C ALA A 37 -10.77 -22.08 15.62
N THR A 38 -9.52 -22.35 16.06
CA THR A 38 -9.03 -22.05 17.41
C THR A 38 -9.02 -20.53 17.66
N MET A 39 -8.56 -19.72 16.70
CA MET A 39 -8.61 -18.27 16.81
C MET A 39 -10.05 -17.75 16.95
N VAL A 40 -10.98 -18.26 16.14
CA VAL A 40 -12.40 -17.89 16.21
C VAL A 40 -13.02 -18.28 17.54
N GLN A 41 -12.80 -19.50 18.03
CA GLN A 41 -13.33 -19.99 19.30
C GLN A 41 -12.78 -19.16 20.49
N LYS A 42 -11.49 -18.87 20.47
CA LYS A 42 -10.85 -18.04 21.49
C LYS A 42 -11.47 -16.65 21.55
N LEU A 43 -11.58 -15.96 20.39
CA LEU A 43 -12.22 -14.66 20.34
C LEU A 43 -13.68 -14.72 20.80
N ASN A 44 -14.45 -15.73 20.37
CA ASN A 44 -15.85 -15.88 20.78
C ASN A 44 -16.00 -15.96 22.30
N ALA A 45 -15.08 -16.64 22.98
CA ALA A 45 -15.07 -16.76 24.44
C ALA A 45 -14.64 -15.44 25.13
N GLU A 46 -13.70 -14.69 24.53
CA GLU A 46 -13.15 -13.45 25.08
C GLU A 46 -14.09 -12.24 24.91
N ILE A 47 -14.93 -12.20 23.85
CA ILE A 47 -15.79 -11.06 23.49
C ILE A 47 -16.51 -10.41 24.70
N PRO A 48 -17.12 -11.15 25.67
CA PRO A 48 -17.83 -10.49 26.77
C PRO A 48 -16.97 -9.59 27.65
N SER A 49 -15.64 -9.80 27.68
CA SER A 49 -14.68 -9.03 28.46
C SER A 49 -13.94 -7.94 27.68
N LEU A 50 -14.09 -7.93 26.36
CA LEU A 50 -13.37 -7.02 25.47
C LEU A 50 -14.11 -5.69 25.27
N THR A 51 -13.36 -4.66 24.92
CA THR A 51 -13.87 -3.42 24.35
C THR A 51 -14.25 -3.63 22.87
N ARG A 52 -15.02 -2.70 22.31
CA ARG A 52 -15.35 -2.72 20.89
C ARG A 52 -14.10 -2.69 19.99
N ALA A 53 -13.11 -1.86 20.34
CA ALA A 53 -11.86 -1.76 19.59
C ALA A 53 -11.08 -3.08 19.59
N GLU A 54 -10.94 -3.71 20.74
CA GLU A 54 -10.28 -5.02 20.86
C GLU A 54 -10.97 -6.11 20.04
N VAL A 55 -12.31 -6.15 20.01
CA VAL A 55 -13.05 -7.10 19.15
C VAL A 55 -12.72 -6.89 17.69
N ILE A 56 -12.77 -5.64 17.22
CA ILE A 56 -12.48 -5.31 15.80
C ILE A 56 -11.04 -5.68 15.44
N VAL A 57 -10.07 -5.33 16.29
CA VAL A 57 -8.66 -5.64 16.06
C VAL A 57 -8.43 -7.15 16.02
N LYS A 58 -9.00 -7.92 16.96
CA LYS A 58 -8.88 -9.38 16.97
C LYS A 58 -9.59 -10.03 15.77
N MET A 59 -10.73 -9.52 15.33
CA MET A 59 -11.36 -9.96 14.09
C MET A 59 -10.46 -9.68 12.88
N ALA A 60 -9.84 -8.50 12.80
CA ALA A 60 -8.89 -8.17 11.74
C ALA A 60 -7.67 -9.10 11.75
N GLN A 61 -7.16 -9.49 12.92
CA GLN A 61 -6.08 -10.47 13.06
C GLN A 61 -6.49 -11.86 12.53
N ILE A 62 -7.71 -12.32 12.82
CA ILE A 62 -8.24 -13.60 12.28
C ILE A 62 -8.33 -13.54 10.75
N VAL A 63 -8.86 -12.43 10.21
CA VAL A 63 -8.97 -12.25 8.76
C VAL A 63 -7.60 -12.17 8.10
N ALA A 64 -6.66 -11.45 8.69
CA ALA A 64 -5.29 -11.30 8.18
C ALA A 64 -4.48 -12.61 8.21
N ALA A 65 -4.80 -13.53 9.15
CA ALA A 65 -4.13 -14.82 9.26
C ALA A 65 -4.33 -15.73 8.02
N VAL A 66 -5.31 -15.42 7.17
CA VAL A 66 -5.48 -16.07 5.87
C VAL A 66 -4.26 -15.86 4.96
N GLY A 67 -3.57 -14.71 5.07
CA GLY A 67 -2.25 -14.49 4.48
C GLY A 67 -2.26 -14.07 3.01
N ASP A 68 -3.28 -13.31 2.57
CA ASP A 68 -3.31 -12.64 1.27
C ASP A 68 -3.75 -11.17 1.39
N GLY A 69 -3.27 -10.33 0.47
CA GLY A 69 -3.48 -8.89 0.52
C GLY A 69 -4.89 -8.42 0.17
N HIS A 70 -5.77 -9.31 -0.30
CA HIS A 70 -7.15 -8.98 -0.64
C HIS A 70 -8.17 -9.44 0.41
N THR A 71 -7.74 -10.20 1.43
CA THR A 71 -8.56 -10.66 2.56
C THR A 71 -8.21 -9.86 3.81
N ASN A 72 -9.04 -8.84 4.11
CA ASN A 72 -8.73 -7.84 5.14
C ASN A 72 -9.99 -7.19 5.73
N ILE A 73 -9.87 -6.68 6.96
CA ILE A 73 -10.67 -5.59 7.51
C ILE A 73 -9.80 -4.33 7.45
N TYR A 74 -10.28 -3.27 6.80
CA TYR A 74 -9.52 -2.02 6.63
C TYR A 74 -10.10 -0.89 7.49
N PRO A 75 -9.55 -0.61 8.68
CA PRO A 75 -10.01 0.50 9.53
C PRO A 75 -9.96 1.86 8.82
N THR A 76 -9.04 2.03 7.88
CA THR A 76 -8.88 3.25 7.08
C THR A 76 -9.95 3.45 6.01
N ARG A 77 -10.75 2.43 5.70
CA ARG A 77 -11.70 2.44 4.57
C ARG A 77 -13.15 2.22 4.99
N ASP A 78 -13.40 1.85 6.23
CA ASP A 78 -14.75 1.54 6.73
C ASP A 78 -15.19 2.53 7.80
N PRO A 79 -16.12 3.46 7.46
CA PRO A 79 -16.63 4.45 8.42
C PRO A 79 -17.35 3.83 9.60
N LYS A 80 -17.81 2.58 9.49
CA LYS A 80 -18.47 1.87 10.59
C LYS A 80 -17.51 1.48 11.71
N ILE A 81 -16.21 1.40 11.42
CA ILE A 81 -15.18 1.17 12.42
C ILE A 81 -15.02 2.42 13.31
N GLY A 82 -14.92 3.60 12.71
CA GLY A 82 -14.98 4.89 13.42
C GLY A 82 -13.77 5.13 14.34
N PHE A 83 -12.59 4.58 14.01
CA PHE A 83 -11.36 4.86 14.75
C PHE A 83 -10.84 6.27 14.45
N HIS A 84 -10.03 6.82 15.36
CA HIS A 84 -9.37 8.11 15.21
C HIS A 84 -7.97 7.96 14.63
N THR A 85 -7.37 9.08 14.23
CA THR A 85 -5.95 9.14 13.85
C THR A 85 -5.20 10.13 14.70
N LEU A 86 -3.91 9.89 14.89
CA LEU A 86 -2.97 10.89 15.40
C LEU A 86 -2.78 12.01 14.37
N PRO A 87 -2.40 13.23 14.80
CA PRO A 87 -2.16 14.37 13.91
C PRO A 87 -0.82 14.27 13.16
N VAL A 88 -0.38 13.06 12.85
CA VAL A 88 0.87 12.75 12.12
C VAL A 88 0.63 11.64 11.11
N GLU A 89 1.42 11.64 10.04
CA GLU A 89 1.52 10.54 9.09
C GLU A 89 2.90 9.92 9.18
N PHE A 90 2.92 8.63 9.46
CA PHE A 90 4.13 7.83 9.46
C PHE A 90 4.43 7.32 8.04
N THR A 91 5.71 7.15 7.72
CA THR A 91 6.15 6.52 6.48
C THR A 91 7.47 5.79 6.69
N PHE A 92 7.54 4.55 6.21
CA PHE A 92 8.78 3.80 6.16
C PHE A 92 9.63 4.26 4.98
N PHE A 93 10.89 4.55 5.26
CA PHE A 93 11.93 4.74 4.25
C PHE A 93 13.01 3.67 4.52
N GLY A 94 13.00 2.61 3.70
CA GLY A 94 13.70 1.38 4.05
C GLY A 94 13.10 0.73 5.29
N ASP A 95 13.94 0.48 6.30
CA ASP A 95 13.52 -0.11 7.58
C ASP A 95 13.25 0.93 8.68
N GLU A 96 13.29 2.20 8.37
CA GLU A 96 13.17 3.28 9.34
C GLU A 96 11.85 4.04 9.20
N LEU A 97 11.14 4.21 10.32
CA LEU A 97 9.86 4.92 10.39
C LEU A 97 10.07 6.40 10.72
N TYR A 98 9.51 7.29 9.90
CA TYR A 98 9.60 8.74 10.07
C TYR A 98 8.22 9.39 10.16
N ILE A 99 8.14 10.52 10.84
CA ILE A 99 7.00 11.43 10.74
C ILE A 99 7.17 12.24 9.45
N ARG A 100 6.45 11.82 8.39
CA ARG A 100 6.51 12.42 7.07
C ARG A 100 5.70 13.70 6.95
N ALA A 101 4.49 13.68 7.49
CA ALA A 101 3.58 14.83 7.47
C ALA A 101 2.88 14.98 8.82
N THR A 102 2.45 16.22 9.14
CA THR A 102 1.77 16.54 10.39
C THR A 102 0.69 17.59 10.16
N GLN A 103 -0.28 17.66 11.07
CA GLN A 103 -1.08 18.88 11.21
C GLN A 103 -0.15 20.04 11.62
N ARG A 104 -0.55 21.28 11.28
CA ARG A 104 0.34 22.48 11.44
C ARG A 104 0.84 22.68 12.85
N GLU A 105 0.04 22.32 13.83
CA GLU A 105 0.34 22.45 15.26
C GLU A 105 1.50 21.56 15.69
N GLN A 106 1.71 20.41 15.01
CA GLN A 106 2.80 19.47 15.28
C GLN A 106 4.00 19.63 14.34
N ARG A 107 4.14 20.80 13.67
CA ARG A 107 5.22 21.05 12.70
C ARG A 107 6.62 20.74 13.22
N SER A 108 6.87 20.92 14.52
CA SER A 108 8.16 20.64 15.14
C SER A 108 8.57 19.16 15.10
N LEU A 109 7.63 18.26 14.82
CA LEU A 109 7.87 16.81 14.73
C LEU A 109 8.21 16.34 13.30
N LEU A 110 8.09 17.22 12.29
CA LEU A 110 8.35 16.84 10.89
C LEU A 110 9.77 16.33 10.71
N GLY A 111 9.87 15.18 10.08
CA GLY A 111 11.15 14.54 9.76
C GLY A 111 11.81 13.84 10.92
N ALA A 112 11.20 13.79 12.09
CA ALA A 112 11.69 13.00 13.19
C ALA A 112 11.57 11.50 12.90
N LYS A 113 12.61 10.73 13.22
CA LYS A 113 12.59 9.27 13.20
C LYS A 113 11.88 8.77 14.45
N VAL A 114 10.97 7.82 14.29
CA VAL A 114 10.27 7.18 15.40
C VAL A 114 11.16 6.10 16.00
N LEU A 115 11.40 6.18 17.31
CA LEU A 115 12.17 5.18 18.06
C LEU A 115 11.26 4.27 18.88
N ARG A 116 10.18 4.84 19.44
CA ARG A 116 9.19 4.12 20.25
C ARG A 116 7.80 4.70 20.06
N ILE A 117 6.81 3.81 20.13
CA ILE A 117 5.39 4.15 20.19
C ILE A 117 4.84 3.51 21.47
N GLY A 118 4.27 4.31 22.36
CA GLY A 118 3.80 3.81 23.64
C GLY A 118 4.91 3.14 24.46
N SER A 119 4.68 1.92 24.88
CA SER A 119 5.62 1.11 25.67
C SER A 119 6.61 0.31 24.81
N LEU A 120 6.40 0.20 23.48
CA LEU A 120 7.15 -0.68 22.59
C LEU A 120 8.20 0.09 21.79
N SER A 121 9.24 -0.62 21.33
CA SER A 121 10.11 -0.13 20.26
C SER A 121 9.30 0.05 18.97
N GLU A 122 9.82 0.82 18.02
CA GLU A 122 9.18 0.95 16.71
C GLU A 122 9.02 -0.41 16.04
N GLU A 123 10.04 -1.25 16.07
CA GLU A 123 10.04 -2.61 15.52
C GLU A 123 8.97 -3.52 16.18
N ASP A 124 8.85 -3.50 17.50
CA ASP A 124 7.82 -4.29 18.23
C ASP A 124 6.41 -3.76 17.96
N ALA A 125 6.23 -2.45 17.87
CA ALA A 125 4.94 -1.84 17.53
C ALA A 125 4.54 -2.19 16.08
N TYR A 126 5.51 -2.17 15.14
CA TYR A 126 5.33 -2.66 13.78
C TYR A 126 4.89 -4.13 13.77
N ALA A 127 5.63 -5.01 14.47
CA ALA A 127 5.31 -6.43 14.53
C ALA A 127 3.91 -6.69 15.09
N ALA A 128 3.49 -5.94 16.12
CA ALA A 128 2.14 -6.03 16.67
C ALA A 128 1.08 -5.61 15.63
N ALA A 129 1.23 -4.45 14.99
CA ALA A 129 0.26 -3.93 14.02
C ALA A 129 0.21 -4.78 12.74
N ARG A 130 1.33 -5.36 12.31
CA ARG A 130 1.43 -6.25 11.15
C ARG A 130 0.51 -7.46 11.24
N THR A 131 0.20 -7.93 12.45
CA THR A 131 -0.74 -9.06 12.65
C THR A 131 -2.17 -8.78 12.16
N MET A 132 -2.53 -7.51 11.94
CA MET A 132 -3.84 -7.10 11.44
C MET A 132 -3.92 -7.00 9.91
N VAL A 133 -2.81 -7.22 9.21
CA VAL A 133 -2.70 -6.97 7.77
C VAL A 133 -2.50 -8.28 7.03
N GLY A 134 -3.48 -8.69 6.22
CA GLY A 134 -3.27 -9.71 5.20
C GLY A 134 -2.37 -9.17 4.10
N HIS A 135 -1.33 -9.92 3.74
CA HIS A 135 -0.30 -9.48 2.79
C HIS A 135 0.39 -10.67 2.15
N GLU A 136 0.97 -10.47 0.98
CA GLU A 136 1.80 -11.45 0.30
C GLU A 136 3.27 -11.34 0.71
N ASN A 137 3.73 -10.12 1.03
CA ASN A 137 5.12 -9.83 1.35
C ASN A 137 5.25 -8.63 2.30
N GLU A 138 6.49 -8.37 2.72
CA GLU A 138 6.81 -7.31 3.68
C GLU A 138 6.50 -5.90 3.16
N GLY A 139 6.72 -5.63 1.87
CA GLY A 139 6.40 -4.33 1.26
C GLY A 139 4.91 -4.01 1.34
N GLY A 140 4.05 -5.00 1.01
CA GLY A 140 2.60 -4.88 1.15
C GLY A 140 2.14 -4.70 2.59
N ALA A 141 2.79 -5.39 3.56
CA ALA A 141 2.50 -5.23 4.98
C ALA A 141 2.83 -3.81 5.47
N ARG A 142 4.04 -3.30 5.19
CA ARG A 142 4.50 -1.96 5.59
C ARG A 142 3.56 -0.86 5.11
N TYR A 143 3.12 -0.93 3.87
CA TYR A 143 2.19 0.03 3.30
C TYR A 143 0.93 0.25 4.16
N TRP A 144 0.36 -0.82 4.75
CA TRP A 144 -0.83 -0.70 5.59
C TRP A 144 -0.51 -0.40 7.05
N VAL A 145 0.60 -0.92 7.56
CA VAL A 145 1.00 -0.73 8.96
C VAL A 145 1.26 0.75 9.26
N GLU A 146 1.79 1.52 8.32
CA GLU A 146 1.98 2.98 8.46
C GLU A 146 0.70 3.68 8.94
N TYR A 147 -0.45 3.29 8.40
CA TYR A 147 -1.74 3.85 8.82
C TYR A 147 -2.21 3.32 10.18
N LEU A 148 -1.98 2.03 10.45
CA LEU A 148 -2.42 1.41 11.71
C LEU A 148 -1.66 1.96 12.91
N LEU A 149 -0.37 2.25 12.76
CA LEU A 149 0.45 2.88 13.80
C LEU A 149 0.02 4.32 14.15
N ALA A 150 -0.77 4.95 13.30
CA ALA A 150 -1.36 6.26 13.57
C ALA A 150 -2.76 6.18 14.19
N MET A 151 -3.28 4.99 14.54
CA MET A 151 -4.63 4.80 15.09
C MET A 151 -4.57 4.44 16.58
N PRO A 152 -4.96 5.35 17.48
CA PRO A 152 -4.87 5.12 18.93
C PRO A 152 -5.64 3.87 19.41
N GLU A 153 -6.82 3.60 18.84
CA GLU A 153 -7.63 2.43 19.20
C GLU A 153 -6.94 1.11 18.80
N VAL A 154 -6.20 1.11 17.67
CA VAL A 154 -5.38 -0.04 17.27
C VAL A 154 -4.21 -0.22 18.24
N LEU A 155 -3.53 0.86 18.57
CA LEU A 155 -2.39 0.83 19.49
C LEU A 155 -2.80 0.36 20.89
N GLU A 156 -3.94 0.80 21.42
CA GLU A 156 -4.46 0.37 22.72
C GLU A 156 -4.88 -1.11 22.66
N ALA A 157 -5.64 -1.52 21.65
CA ALA A 157 -6.10 -2.91 21.52
C ALA A 157 -4.97 -3.92 21.31
N LEU A 158 -3.82 -3.47 20.77
CA LEU A 158 -2.59 -4.25 20.64
C LEU A 158 -1.65 -4.11 21.86
N HIS A 159 -2.06 -3.39 22.91
CA HIS A 159 -1.27 -3.11 24.11
C HIS A 159 0.06 -2.37 23.85
N VAL A 160 0.14 -1.64 22.72
CA VAL A 160 1.25 -0.73 22.41
C VAL A 160 1.19 0.51 23.31
N THR A 161 -0.02 1.02 23.55
CA THR A 161 -0.30 2.09 24.52
C THR A 161 -1.37 1.64 25.52
N SER A 162 -1.49 2.36 26.62
CA SER A 162 -2.50 2.13 27.66
C SER A 162 -3.70 3.08 27.57
N SER A 163 -3.71 3.98 26.60
CA SER A 163 -4.75 4.99 26.44
C SER A 163 -4.94 5.34 24.95
N VAL A 164 -6.18 5.54 24.53
CA VAL A 164 -6.51 6.11 23.22
C VAL A 164 -6.31 7.62 23.18
N ASP A 165 -6.40 8.29 24.34
CA ASP A 165 -6.33 9.76 24.41
C ASP A 165 -4.89 10.28 24.47
N ASP A 166 -3.95 9.47 24.96
CA ASP A 166 -2.57 9.84 25.19
C ASP A 166 -1.62 8.79 24.58
N VAL A 167 -1.02 9.09 23.45
CA VAL A 167 -0.05 8.22 22.78
C VAL A 167 1.35 8.81 22.92
N PRO A 168 2.20 8.28 23.84
CA PRO A 168 3.56 8.73 23.99
C PRO A 168 4.45 8.23 22.86
N LEU A 169 5.30 9.10 22.32
CA LEU A 169 6.33 8.77 21.34
C LEU A 169 7.71 9.16 21.86
N ILE A 170 8.72 8.39 21.50
CA ILE A 170 10.13 8.76 21.58
C ILE A 170 10.64 8.91 20.16
N LEU A 171 11.18 10.09 19.86
CA LEU A 171 11.57 10.50 18.52
C LEU A 171 13.03 10.94 18.49
N ALA A 172 13.77 10.54 17.45
CA ALA A 172 15.09 11.11 17.17
C ALA A 172 14.94 12.28 16.19
N THR A 173 15.47 13.44 16.59
CA THR A 173 15.54 14.66 15.79
C THR A 173 16.97 15.08 15.53
N ALA A 174 17.18 16.09 14.68
CA ALA A 174 18.51 16.69 14.46
C ALA A 174 19.14 17.26 15.75
N HIS A 175 18.32 17.53 16.79
CA HIS A 175 18.76 18.11 18.07
C HIS A 175 18.84 17.09 19.21
N GLY A 176 18.67 15.81 18.91
CA GLY A 176 18.68 14.72 19.88
C GLY A 176 17.32 14.07 20.05
N GLU A 177 17.22 13.18 21.05
CA GLU A 177 16.00 12.47 21.40
C GLU A 177 15.01 13.39 22.12
N ILE A 178 13.75 13.32 21.72
CA ILE A 178 12.64 14.00 22.39
C ILE A 178 11.53 13.03 22.77
N ARG A 179 10.77 13.37 23.80
CA ARG A 179 9.56 12.65 24.22
C ARG A 179 8.37 13.58 24.04
N VAL A 180 7.35 13.07 23.38
CA VAL A 180 6.09 13.80 23.12
C VAL A 180 4.92 12.91 23.39
N THR A 181 3.78 13.49 23.74
CA THR A 181 2.50 12.78 23.80
C THR A 181 1.61 13.37 22.72
N LEU A 182 1.08 12.52 21.84
CA LEU A 182 0.10 12.92 20.85
C LEU A 182 -1.30 12.55 21.31
N HIS A 183 -2.26 13.40 20.96
CA HIS A 183 -3.68 13.21 21.20
C HIS A 183 -4.38 12.94 19.87
N PRO A 184 -5.43 12.09 19.83
CA PRO A 184 -6.16 11.82 18.61
C PRO A 184 -6.76 13.10 18.04
N SER A 185 -6.70 13.25 16.74
CA SER A 185 -7.47 14.24 16.00
C SER A 185 -8.85 13.69 15.65
N ALA A 186 -9.69 14.49 14.96
CA ALA A 186 -11.00 14.03 14.49
C ALA A 186 -10.91 12.73 13.68
N SER A 187 -12.02 12.04 13.49
CA SER A 187 -12.14 10.73 12.85
C SER A 187 -11.30 10.57 11.57
N VAL A 188 -10.83 9.34 11.34
CA VAL A 188 -10.08 8.94 10.13
C VAL A 188 -10.74 9.48 8.86
N GLU A 189 -9.98 10.22 8.05
CA GLU A 189 -10.38 10.47 6.68
C GLU A 189 -10.39 9.14 5.92
N ILE A 190 -11.57 8.78 5.41
CA ILE A 190 -11.77 7.51 4.73
C ILE A 190 -11.03 7.54 3.40
N MET A 191 -10.09 6.60 3.24
CA MET A 191 -9.40 6.39 1.98
C MET A 191 -10.34 5.75 0.97
N SER A 192 -10.54 6.40 -0.18
CA SER A 192 -11.38 5.89 -1.27
C SER A 192 -10.54 5.64 -2.53
N GLY A 193 -10.86 4.56 -3.26
CA GLY A 193 -10.27 4.25 -4.55
C GLY A 193 -9.00 3.39 -4.52
N ASP A 194 -8.45 3.18 -5.71
CA ASP A 194 -7.30 2.30 -5.95
C ASP A 194 -5.99 3.08 -6.13
N ILE A 195 -6.03 4.42 -6.10
CA ILE A 195 -4.84 5.26 -6.09
C ILE A 195 -4.32 5.34 -4.66
N SER A 196 -3.01 5.21 -4.48
CA SER A 196 -2.38 5.42 -3.17
C SER A 196 -2.55 6.88 -2.72
N THR A 197 -3.06 7.07 -1.50
CA THR A 197 -3.23 8.40 -0.91
C THR A 197 -2.11 8.76 0.07
N LEU A 198 -1.12 7.88 0.24
CA LEU A 198 -0.06 8.03 1.23
C LEU A 198 0.70 9.37 1.10
N PHE A 199 0.96 9.84 -0.13
CA PHE A 199 1.74 11.05 -0.37
C PHE A 199 0.91 12.27 -0.77
N TYR A 200 -0.43 12.20 -0.61
CA TYR A 200 -1.30 13.33 -0.92
C TYR A 200 -1.07 14.48 0.05
N ARG A 201 -1.14 15.69 -0.49
CA ARG A 201 -1.18 16.90 0.33
C ARG A 201 -2.61 17.11 0.84
N ARG A 202 -2.76 17.19 2.15
CA ARG A 202 -4.04 17.44 2.80
C ARG A 202 -4.17 18.90 3.24
N PRO A 203 -5.35 19.53 3.11
CA PRO A 203 -5.59 20.85 3.68
C PRO A 203 -5.31 20.86 5.20
N GLY A 204 -4.58 21.88 5.66
CA GLY A 204 -4.21 21.99 7.09
C GLY A 204 -3.00 21.14 7.52
N TRP A 205 -2.46 20.31 6.64
CA TRP A 205 -1.26 19.50 6.90
C TRP A 205 -0.02 20.12 6.27
N ILE A 206 1.15 19.74 6.80
CA ILE A 206 2.47 20.09 6.28
C ILE A 206 3.23 18.79 6.05
N ASP A 207 3.86 18.66 4.90
CA ASP A 207 4.76 17.56 4.56
C ASP A 207 6.22 17.99 4.79
N VAL A 208 7.09 17.05 5.11
CA VAL A 208 8.52 17.35 5.33
C VAL A 208 9.18 18.00 4.10
N ARG A 209 8.69 17.71 2.89
CA ARG A 209 9.15 18.35 1.64
C ARG A 209 8.92 19.85 1.62
N ASP A 210 7.94 20.37 2.39
CA ASP A 210 7.64 21.81 2.45
C ASP A 210 8.73 22.60 3.19
N LEU A 211 9.61 21.93 3.91
CA LEU A 211 10.75 22.53 4.58
C LEU A 211 11.96 22.77 3.64
N TYR A 212 11.91 22.21 2.44
CA TYR A 212 13.03 22.22 1.49
C TYR A 212 12.62 22.88 0.17
N PRO A 213 13.52 23.65 -0.49
CA PRO A 213 13.23 24.31 -1.76
C PRO A 213 13.08 23.31 -2.90
N GLY A 214 12.56 23.79 -4.03
CA GLY A 214 12.40 23.02 -5.27
C GLY A 214 10.97 22.53 -5.51
N SER A 215 10.70 22.11 -6.74
CA SER A 215 9.42 21.49 -7.15
C SER A 215 9.38 20.02 -6.75
N ASP A 216 8.18 19.50 -6.51
CA ASP A 216 7.99 18.07 -6.27
C ASP A 216 8.48 17.25 -7.49
N PRO A 217 9.03 16.03 -7.27
CA PRO A 217 9.43 15.13 -8.34
C PRO A 217 8.21 14.69 -9.17
N LEU A 218 8.43 14.19 -10.40
CA LEU A 218 7.38 13.89 -11.35
C LEU A 218 6.27 13.01 -10.75
N TRP A 219 6.65 11.96 -10.08
CA TRP A 219 5.71 10.98 -9.51
C TRP A 219 4.75 11.53 -8.44
N LEU A 220 5.01 12.73 -7.92
CA LEU A 220 4.15 13.41 -6.93
C LEU A 220 3.34 14.57 -7.52
N ARG A 221 3.59 14.98 -8.77
CA ARG A 221 2.92 16.15 -9.36
C ARG A 221 1.48 15.87 -9.71
N GLU A 222 1.24 14.80 -10.47
CA GLU A 222 -0.09 14.46 -11.01
C GLU A 222 -0.62 13.17 -10.34
N ILE A 223 -0.34 13.01 -9.06
CA ILE A 223 -0.69 11.82 -8.28
C ILE A 223 -2.21 11.57 -8.21
N ASN A 224 -3.03 12.59 -8.46
CA ASN A 224 -4.49 12.50 -8.49
C ASN A 224 -5.05 11.98 -9.83
N LEU A 225 -4.24 12.01 -10.91
CA LEU A 225 -4.68 11.50 -12.21
C LEU A 225 -4.50 9.99 -12.27
N PRO A 226 -5.45 9.23 -12.84
CA PRO A 226 -5.29 7.80 -13.06
C PRO A 226 -4.04 7.48 -13.87
N PHE A 227 -3.77 8.29 -14.89
CA PHE A 227 -2.60 8.16 -15.75
C PHE A 227 -2.30 9.48 -16.46
N HIS A 228 -1.03 9.70 -16.80
CA HIS A 228 -0.54 10.79 -17.63
C HIS A 228 0.84 10.47 -18.19
N PHE A 229 1.35 11.28 -19.10
CA PHE A 229 2.75 11.24 -19.49
C PHE A 229 3.31 12.64 -19.69
N GLU A 230 4.61 12.78 -19.51
CA GLU A 230 5.35 14.02 -19.77
C GLU A 230 6.80 13.71 -20.20
N HIS A 231 7.46 14.67 -20.84
CA HIS A 231 8.87 14.53 -21.20
C HIS A 231 9.78 15.02 -20.08
N ALA A 232 10.79 14.21 -19.75
CA ALA A 232 11.82 14.53 -18.77
C ALA A 232 13.20 14.23 -19.35
N ARG A 233 13.93 15.27 -19.76
CA ARG A 233 15.19 15.14 -20.51
C ARG A 233 14.98 14.30 -21.79
N ASP A 234 15.67 13.15 -21.92
CA ASP A 234 15.58 12.20 -23.02
C ASP A 234 14.62 11.03 -22.78
N VAL A 235 13.82 11.10 -21.69
CA VAL A 235 12.88 10.07 -21.25
C VAL A 235 11.44 10.54 -21.48
N LEU A 236 10.62 9.71 -22.11
CA LEU A 236 9.16 9.81 -22.02
C LEU A 236 8.72 9.11 -20.73
N TYR A 237 8.32 9.90 -19.74
CA TYR A 237 7.84 9.43 -18.46
C TYR A 237 6.33 9.23 -18.51
N ILE A 238 5.88 8.01 -18.23
CA ILE A 238 4.48 7.59 -18.21
C ILE A 238 4.14 7.17 -16.80
N GLN A 239 3.20 7.84 -16.17
CA GLN A 239 2.74 7.48 -14.82
C GLN A 239 1.34 6.88 -14.90
N ILE A 240 1.16 5.72 -14.26
CA ILE A 240 -0.13 5.04 -14.14
C ILE A 240 -0.39 4.81 -12.64
N ASN A 241 -1.26 5.62 -12.05
CA ASN A 241 -1.58 5.58 -10.63
C ASN A 241 -2.72 4.61 -10.30
N THR A 242 -3.52 4.24 -11.29
CA THR A 242 -4.53 3.17 -11.19
C THR A 242 -4.81 2.57 -12.54
N VAL A 243 -5.14 1.28 -12.56
CA VAL A 243 -5.57 0.57 -13.78
C VAL A 243 -7.09 0.75 -13.94
N ALA A 244 -7.50 1.91 -14.42
CA ALA A 244 -8.89 2.29 -14.60
C ALA A 244 -9.05 3.27 -15.75
N ASP A 245 -10.23 3.35 -16.33
CA ASP A 245 -10.60 4.47 -17.20
C ASP A 245 -10.79 5.73 -16.34
N SER A 246 -10.35 6.88 -16.85
CA SER A 246 -10.69 8.17 -16.26
C SER A 246 -12.08 8.62 -16.70
N LYS A 247 -12.56 9.72 -16.10
CA LYS A 247 -13.82 10.33 -16.51
C LYS A 247 -13.77 10.83 -17.98
N ASP A 248 -12.62 11.29 -18.41
CA ASP A 248 -12.44 11.99 -19.69
C ASP A 248 -11.72 11.14 -20.74
N GLU A 249 -11.04 10.07 -20.34
CA GLU A 249 -10.24 9.24 -21.25
C GLU A 249 -10.18 7.78 -20.78
N THR A 250 -10.35 6.83 -21.72
CA THR A 250 -10.13 5.41 -21.43
C THR A 250 -8.64 5.08 -21.42
N LEU A 251 -8.23 4.08 -20.62
CA LEU A 251 -6.84 3.60 -20.61
C LEU A 251 -6.39 3.11 -22.00
N ALA A 252 -7.32 2.54 -22.78
CA ALA A 252 -7.05 2.13 -24.16
C ALA A 252 -6.78 3.32 -25.11
N HIS A 253 -7.47 4.44 -24.93
CA HIS A 253 -7.18 5.66 -25.70
C HIS A 253 -5.85 6.27 -25.27
N PHE A 254 -5.60 6.36 -23.98
CA PHE A 254 -4.31 6.79 -23.43
C PHE A 254 -3.14 5.95 -23.98
N ALA A 255 -3.29 4.62 -24.04
CA ALA A 255 -2.27 3.72 -24.60
C ALA A 255 -1.95 4.04 -26.07
N ARG A 256 -2.97 4.38 -26.89
CA ARG A 256 -2.74 4.84 -28.28
C ARG A 256 -1.98 6.17 -28.33
N ARG A 257 -2.37 7.14 -27.49
CA ARG A 257 -1.64 8.43 -27.40
C ARG A 257 -0.19 8.24 -27.02
N VAL A 258 0.10 7.30 -26.08
CA VAL A 258 1.47 6.93 -25.71
C VAL A 258 2.24 6.40 -26.91
N HIS A 259 1.64 5.48 -27.69
CA HIS A 259 2.26 4.96 -28.89
C HIS A 259 2.53 6.06 -29.93
N ASP A 260 1.53 6.91 -30.20
CA ASP A 260 1.66 8.02 -31.15
C ASP A 260 2.76 9.00 -30.73
N GLU A 261 2.87 9.28 -29.41
CA GLU A 261 3.91 10.13 -28.85
C GLU A 261 5.31 9.51 -29.02
N ILE A 262 5.46 8.20 -28.79
CA ILE A 262 6.72 7.48 -29.00
C ILE A 262 7.14 7.57 -30.48
N VAL A 263 6.20 7.37 -31.41
CA VAL A 263 6.46 7.45 -32.87
C VAL A 263 6.86 8.86 -33.29
N ALA A 264 6.16 9.87 -32.78
CA ALA A 264 6.37 11.27 -33.15
C ALA A 264 7.68 11.84 -32.60
N THR A 265 8.00 11.56 -31.34
CA THR A 265 9.12 12.20 -30.59
C THR A 265 10.38 11.35 -30.58
N LYS A 266 10.25 10.04 -30.80
CA LYS A 266 11.35 9.06 -30.79
C LYS A 266 12.25 9.23 -29.54
N PRO A 267 11.67 9.14 -28.34
CA PRO A 267 12.44 9.31 -27.11
C PRO A 267 13.55 8.25 -27.04
N ASN A 268 14.67 8.57 -26.43
CA ASN A 268 15.74 7.59 -26.22
C ASN A 268 15.31 6.50 -25.22
N LYS A 269 14.52 6.89 -24.21
CA LYS A 269 14.02 5.98 -23.17
C LYS A 269 12.55 6.22 -22.88
N VAL A 270 11.87 5.17 -22.43
CA VAL A 270 10.53 5.23 -21.87
C VAL A 270 10.57 4.67 -20.44
N ALA A 271 9.97 5.39 -19.50
CA ALA A 271 9.80 4.96 -18.12
C ALA A 271 8.31 4.86 -17.79
N ILE A 272 7.83 3.66 -17.39
CA ILE A 272 6.46 3.42 -16.94
C ILE A 272 6.48 3.36 -15.42
N ASP A 273 5.88 4.35 -14.76
CA ASP A 273 5.86 4.44 -13.29
C ASP A 273 4.58 3.85 -12.71
N LEU A 274 4.74 2.75 -11.96
CA LEU A 274 3.69 2.01 -11.29
C LEU A 274 3.83 2.06 -9.76
N ARG A 275 4.82 2.81 -9.23
CA ARG A 275 5.16 2.77 -7.80
C ARG A 275 4.04 3.19 -6.85
N GLN A 276 3.04 3.97 -7.31
CA GLN A 276 1.89 4.40 -6.52
C GLN A 276 0.59 3.66 -6.89
N ASN A 277 0.67 2.68 -7.79
CA ASN A 277 -0.50 2.01 -8.35
C ASN A 277 -0.95 0.84 -7.46
N ARG A 278 -2.12 1.00 -6.83
CA ARG A 278 -2.74 -0.04 -5.99
C ARG A 278 -3.61 -1.03 -6.75
N GLY A 279 -3.64 -0.97 -8.09
CA GLY A 279 -4.40 -1.88 -8.92
C GLY A 279 -5.57 -1.22 -9.65
N GLY A 280 -6.69 -1.92 -9.73
CA GLY A 280 -7.88 -1.54 -10.47
C GLY A 280 -8.43 -2.69 -11.30
N ASN A 281 -8.77 -2.46 -12.57
CA ASN A 281 -9.33 -3.46 -13.45
C ASN A 281 -8.28 -4.01 -14.43
N ASN A 282 -7.75 -5.20 -14.17
CA ASN A 282 -6.72 -5.83 -14.99
C ASN A 282 -7.17 -6.16 -16.43
N THR A 283 -8.48 -6.18 -16.74
CA THR A 283 -8.95 -6.37 -18.13
C THR A 283 -8.60 -5.20 -19.05
N LEU A 284 -8.18 -4.07 -18.49
CA LEU A 284 -7.82 -2.85 -19.25
C LEU A 284 -6.35 -2.76 -19.63
N ILE A 285 -5.47 -3.67 -19.19
CA ILE A 285 -4.01 -3.56 -19.41
C ILE A 285 -3.56 -3.89 -20.82
N VAL A 286 -4.28 -4.77 -21.52
CA VAL A 286 -3.87 -5.31 -22.84
C VAL A 286 -3.56 -4.22 -23.88
N PRO A 287 -4.34 -3.14 -24.05
CA PRO A 287 -4.00 -2.07 -24.99
C PRO A 287 -2.66 -1.40 -24.70
N LEU A 288 -2.29 -1.21 -23.43
CA LEU A 288 -1.02 -0.62 -23.04
C LEU A 288 0.15 -1.55 -23.40
N ILE A 289 0.05 -2.83 -23.07
CA ILE A 289 1.08 -3.83 -23.43
C ILE A 289 1.29 -3.86 -24.95
N ARG A 290 0.21 -3.87 -25.74
CA ARG A 290 0.29 -3.83 -27.21
C ARG A 290 0.98 -2.58 -27.73
N SER A 291 0.67 -1.41 -27.18
CA SER A 291 1.29 -0.13 -27.57
C SER A 291 2.81 -0.16 -27.35
N ILE A 292 3.27 -0.78 -26.26
CA ILE A 292 4.70 -0.93 -25.96
C ILE A 292 5.36 -1.92 -26.95
N ILE A 293 4.78 -3.11 -27.14
CA ILE A 293 5.31 -4.13 -28.05
C ILE A 293 5.42 -3.59 -29.52
N GLN A 294 4.44 -2.80 -29.95
CA GLN A 294 4.45 -2.18 -31.28
C GLN A 294 5.52 -1.09 -31.42
N SER A 295 6.09 -0.62 -30.34
CA SER A 295 7.12 0.42 -30.30
C SER A 295 8.53 -0.20 -30.29
N GLU A 296 8.91 -0.92 -31.37
CA GLU A 296 10.17 -1.68 -31.49
C GLU A 296 11.43 -0.87 -31.14
N SER A 297 11.41 0.45 -31.39
CA SER A 297 12.53 1.33 -31.04
C SER A 297 12.76 1.45 -29.54
N ILE A 298 11.72 1.19 -28.74
CA ILE A 298 11.72 1.31 -27.28
C ILE A 298 11.74 -0.06 -26.60
N ASP A 299 11.06 -1.07 -27.16
CA ASP A 299 11.03 -2.41 -26.56
C ASP A 299 12.38 -3.13 -26.71
N ARG A 300 13.38 -2.55 -26.07
CA ARG A 300 14.77 -3.04 -26.03
C ARG A 300 15.37 -2.80 -24.65
N SER A 301 16.26 -3.71 -24.24
CA SER A 301 17.01 -3.56 -22.97
C SER A 301 17.76 -2.22 -22.94
N GLY A 302 17.63 -1.46 -21.85
CA GLY A 302 18.23 -0.15 -21.68
C GLY A 302 17.44 1.02 -22.26
N HIS A 303 16.28 0.76 -22.92
CA HIS A 303 15.40 1.80 -23.45
C HIS A 303 14.00 1.80 -22.80
N LEU A 304 13.53 0.65 -22.31
CA LEU A 304 12.25 0.50 -21.62
C LEU A 304 12.48 0.21 -20.14
N PHE A 305 11.90 1.03 -19.27
CA PHE A 305 12.02 0.92 -17.81
C PHE A 305 10.65 0.91 -17.15
N GLY A 306 10.51 0.10 -16.09
CA GLY A 306 9.35 0.09 -15.20
C GLY A 306 9.75 0.54 -13.80
N ILE A 307 9.14 1.59 -13.26
CA ILE A 307 9.39 1.99 -11.89
C ILE A 307 8.34 1.32 -11.01
N ILE A 308 8.79 0.49 -10.06
CA ILE A 308 7.96 -0.29 -9.14
C ILE A 308 8.32 -0.01 -7.69
N GLY A 309 7.42 -0.37 -6.78
CA GLY A 309 7.65 -0.17 -5.35
C GLY A 309 6.59 -0.86 -4.48
N PRO A 310 6.64 -0.68 -3.14
CA PRO A 310 5.77 -1.37 -2.17
C PRO A 310 4.27 -1.13 -2.37
N ALA A 311 3.86 -0.04 -3.02
CA ALA A 311 2.47 0.21 -3.35
C ALA A 311 2.02 -0.42 -4.68
N THR A 312 2.92 -0.98 -5.49
CA THR A 312 2.55 -1.73 -6.71
C THR A 312 1.84 -3.02 -6.33
N PHE A 313 0.51 -3.08 -6.57
CA PHE A 313 -0.34 -4.14 -6.03
C PHE A 313 -1.50 -4.50 -6.98
N SER A 314 -2.06 -5.72 -6.87
CA SER A 314 -3.26 -6.15 -7.59
C SER A 314 -3.12 -6.01 -9.11
N ALA A 315 -4.05 -5.32 -9.82
CA ALA A 315 -3.96 -5.14 -11.27
C ALA A 315 -2.67 -4.43 -11.73
N ALA A 316 -1.99 -3.66 -10.86
CA ALA A 316 -0.67 -3.13 -11.17
C ALA A 316 0.41 -4.21 -11.13
N GLN A 317 0.27 -5.23 -10.28
CA GLN A 317 1.12 -6.41 -10.33
C GLN A 317 0.88 -7.19 -11.62
N ASN A 318 -0.40 -7.40 -12.02
CA ASN A 318 -0.70 -8.05 -13.31
C ASN A 318 -0.06 -7.29 -14.49
N LEU A 319 -0.12 -5.96 -14.47
CA LEU A 319 0.55 -5.13 -15.47
C LEU A 319 2.07 -5.29 -15.43
N THR A 320 2.67 -5.35 -14.23
CA THR A 320 4.10 -5.59 -14.04
C THR A 320 4.49 -6.95 -14.60
N ASP A 321 3.71 -8.00 -14.31
CA ASP A 321 3.95 -9.36 -14.80
C ASP A 321 3.83 -9.46 -16.34
N ASP A 322 2.86 -8.78 -16.93
CA ASP A 322 2.71 -8.75 -18.39
C ASP A 322 3.83 -7.97 -19.07
N LEU A 323 4.27 -6.86 -18.49
CA LEU A 323 5.45 -6.15 -18.97
C LEU A 323 6.71 -7.04 -18.89
N GLU A 324 6.91 -7.77 -17.79
CA GLU A 324 8.03 -8.72 -17.65
C GLU A 324 7.98 -9.87 -18.66
N LYS A 325 6.77 -10.41 -18.94
CA LYS A 325 6.57 -11.53 -19.87
C LYS A 325 6.75 -11.16 -21.34
N TYR A 326 6.26 -10.00 -21.73
CA TYR A 326 6.04 -9.68 -23.14
C TYR A 326 6.96 -8.59 -23.69
N THR A 327 7.80 -7.96 -22.87
CA THR A 327 8.68 -6.87 -23.27
C THR A 327 10.10 -7.04 -22.75
N ASN A 328 11.02 -6.18 -23.21
CA ASN A 328 12.40 -6.13 -22.73
C ASN A 328 12.59 -5.12 -21.59
N ILE A 329 11.57 -4.93 -20.76
CA ILE A 329 11.56 -3.95 -19.65
C ILE A 329 12.63 -4.27 -18.61
N LEU A 330 13.25 -3.21 -18.07
CA LEU A 330 14.09 -3.28 -16.86
C LEU A 330 13.36 -2.58 -15.72
N PHE A 331 13.10 -3.29 -14.63
CA PHE A 331 12.49 -2.68 -13.46
C PHE A 331 13.51 -1.94 -12.61
N VAL A 332 13.08 -0.79 -12.07
CA VAL A 332 13.86 0.14 -11.26
C VAL A 332 13.05 0.48 -10.01
N GLY A 333 13.70 0.68 -8.88
CA GLY A 333 13.05 1.11 -7.64
C GLY A 333 13.16 0.09 -6.53
N GLU A 334 12.00 -0.30 -5.97
CA GLU A 334 11.88 -1.21 -4.84
C GLU A 334 10.98 -2.41 -5.20
N PRO A 335 11.07 -3.54 -4.47
CA PRO A 335 10.19 -4.68 -4.71
C PRO A 335 8.71 -4.31 -4.63
N THR A 336 7.88 -4.99 -5.45
CA THR A 336 6.41 -4.79 -5.43
C THR A 336 5.80 -5.28 -4.11
N GLY A 337 4.65 -4.70 -3.73
CA GLY A 337 3.89 -5.11 -2.55
C GLY A 337 2.95 -6.30 -2.77
N SER A 338 3.05 -6.97 -3.92
CA SER A 338 2.29 -8.16 -4.28
C SER A 338 3.15 -9.14 -5.06
N LYS A 339 2.62 -10.34 -5.32
CA LYS A 339 3.26 -11.40 -6.13
C LYS A 339 2.42 -11.72 -7.35
N GLY A 340 3.01 -12.32 -8.39
CA GLY A 340 2.35 -12.63 -9.65
C GLY A 340 1.22 -13.67 -9.52
N ASN A 341 1.41 -14.69 -8.68
CA ASN A 341 0.37 -15.70 -8.42
C ASN A 341 -0.27 -15.41 -7.06
N ALA A 342 -1.43 -14.74 -7.04
CA ALA A 342 -2.05 -14.22 -5.81
C ALA A 342 -3.56 -14.45 -5.76
N TYR A 343 -4.12 -14.44 -4.56
CA TYR A 343 -5.57 -14.36 -4.36
C TYR A 343 -6.03 -12.91 -4.53
N GLY A 344 -7.18 -12.72 -5.21
CA GLY A 344 -7.65 -11.39 -5.55
C GLY A 344 -9.17 -11.28 -5.70
N ASP A 345 -9.63 -10.12 -6.18
CA ASP A 345 -11.04 -9.78 -6.38
C ASP A 345 -11.89 -9.97 -5.12
N SER A 346 -11.78 -9.04 -4.20
CA SER A 346 -12.45 -9.14 -2.91
C SER A 346 -13.96 -9.01 -3.01
N ARG A 347 -14.68 -10.01 -2.52
CA ARG A 347 -16.09 -9.88 -2.13
C ARG A 347 -16.18 -9.09 -0.80
N LYS A 348 -17.13 -8.19 -0.71
CA LYS A 348 -17.49 -7.50 0.53
C LYS A 348 -18.54 -8.32 1.29
N ILE A 349 -18.22 -8.65 2.53
CA ILE A 349 -19.13 -9.27 3.50
C ILE A 349 -19.47 -8.21 4.53
N ILE A 350 -20.74 -7.84 4.65
CA ILE A 350 -21.21 -6.86 5.64
C ILE A 350 -21.70 -7.60 6.86
N LEU A 351 -21.09 -7.36 8.01
CA LEU A 351 -21.47 -8.00 9.27
C LEU A 351 -22.86 -7.50 9.72
N PRO A 352 -23.77 -8.42 10.12
CA PRO A 352 -25.18 -8.08 10.28
C PRO A 352 -25.48 -7.10 11.42
N ASN A 353 -24.69 -7.11 12.49
CA ASN A 353 -24.95 -6.26 13.66
C ASN A 353 -24.10 -4.99 13.65
N SER A 354 -22.80 -5.10 13.44
CA SER A 354 -21.87 -3.95 13.42
C SER A 354 -21.89 -3.17 12.13
N GLY A 355 -22.28 -3.80 11.02
CA GLY A 355 -22.20 -3.24 9.67
C GLY A 355 -20.78 -3.13 9.12
N ILE A 356 -19.77 -3.68 9.81
CA ILE A 356 -18.36 -3.65 9.38
C ILE A 356 -18.19 -4.51 8.14
N THR A 357 -17.35 -4.04 7.23
CA THR A 357 -17.02 -4.72 5.98
C THR A 357 -15.80 -5.60 6.16
N VAL A 358 -15.96 -6.90 5.94
CA VAL A 358 -14.87 -7.85 5.74
C VAL A 358 -14.68 -8.07 4.24
N ARG A 359 -13.46 -7.95 3.74
CA ARG A 359 -13.11 -8.26 2.35
C ARG A 359 -12.48 -9.64 2.30
N VAL A 360 -12.88 -10.43 1.32
CA VAL A 360 -12.44 -11.83 1.16
C VAL A 360 -12.13 -12.12 -0.30
N ALA A 361 -10.93 -12.55 -0.60
CA ALA A 361 -10.49 -12.90 -1.95
C ALA A 361 -11.29 -14.07 -2.51
N ILE A 362 -11.83 -13.93 -3.73
CA ILE A 362 -12.70 -14.94 -4.36
C ILE A 362 -12.09 -15.64 -5.56
N TYR A 363 -10.99 -15.11 -6.11
CA TYR A 363 -10.26 -15.70 -7.22
C TYR A 363 -8.81 -15.97 -6.85
N PHE A 364 -8.19 -16.92 -7.56
CA PHE A 364 -6.75 -17.08 -7.62
C PHE A 364 -6.28 -16.67 -9.02
N TRP A 365 -5.51 -15.62 -9.09
CA TRP A 365 -4.88 -15.13 -10.31
C TRP A 365 -3.53 -15.83 -10.47
N GLN A 366 -3.43 -16.61 -11.54
CA GLN A 366 -2.18 -17.25 -11.94
C GLN A 366 -1.62 -16.48 -13.12
N ASP A 367 -0.95 -15.37 -12.86
CA ASP A 367 -0.36 -14.52 -13.90
C ASP A 367 1.02 -15.00 -14.31
N TRP A 368 1.65 -15.84 -13.52
CA TRP A 368 2.97 -16.38 -13.79
C TRP A 368 2.94 -17.92 -13.83
N LEU A 369 4.10 -18.54 -14.13
CA LEU A 369 4.19 -20.00 -14.10
C LEU A 369 3.77 -20.55 -12.72
N PRO A 370 3.08 -21.71 -12.63
CA PRO A 370 2.68 -22.28 -11.34
C PRO A 370 3.86 -22.61 -10.42
N THR A 371 5.06 -22.73 -10.99
CA THR A 371 6.31 -23.01 -10.29
C THR A 371 6.99 -21.74 -9.75
N ASP A 372 6.54 -20.57 -10.14
CA ASP A 372 7.06 -19.30 -9.62
C ASP A 372 6.73 -19.17 -8.13
N LYS A 373 7.77 -18.98 -7.32
CA LYS A 373 7.69 -18.86 -5.86
C LYS A 373 8.08 -17.46 -5.37
N ARG A 374 8.32 -16.53 -6.29
CA ARG A 374 8.62 -15.14 -5.91
C ARG A 374 7.44 -14.56 -5.16
N ASP A 375 7.71 -13.87 -4.09
CA ASP A 375 6.73 -13.13 -3.29
C ASP A 375 6.58 -11.66 -3.72
N ALA A 376 7.48 -11.20 -4.62
CA ALA A 376 7.48 -9.87 -5.23
C ALA A 376 8.17 -9.90 -6.61
N THR A 377 7.91 -8.92 -7.45
CA THR A 377 8.81 -8.57 -8.56
C THR A 377 9.94 -7.72 -8.02
N ILE A 378 11.18 -8.21 -8.20
CA ILE A 378 12.39 -7.55 -7.72
C ILE A 378 12.97 -6.69 -8.84
N PRO A 379 13.24 -5.39 -8.61
CA PRO A 379 13.84 -4.55 -9.65
C PRO A 379 15.28 -4.97 -9.96
N GLN A 380 15.64 -5.01 -11.25
CA GLN A 380 17.01 -5.23 -11.71
C GLN A 380 17.94 -4.07 -11.34
N ILE A 381 17.38 -2.88 -11.18
CA ILE A 381 18.10 -1.66 -10.78
C ILE A 381 17.52 -1.17 -9.44
N PRO A 382 18.06 -1.62 -8.30
CA PRO A 382 17.60 -1.13 -7.00
C PRO A 382 17.82 0.37 -6.86
N ALA A 383 16.77 1.09 -6.53
CA ALA A 383 16.78 2.54 -6.33
C ALA A 383 15.78 2.94 -5.23
N PRO A 384 16.02 2.53 -3.98
CA PRO A 384 15.07 2.73 -2.89
C PRO A 384 14.88 4.22 -2.59
N LEU A 385 13.63 4.57 -2.24
CA LEU A 385 13.31 5.92 -1.79
C LEU A 385 13.79 6.08 -0.34
N THR A 386 14.86 6.84 -0.13
CA THR A 386 15.34 7.18 1.21
C THR A 386 14.64 8.41 1.76
N PHE A 387 14.61 8.56 3.09
CA PHE A 387 14.07 9.76 3.73
C PHE A 387 14.78 11.03 3.24
N ASP A 388 16.11 10.97 3.08
CA ASP A 388 16.90 12.10 2.59
C ASP A 388 16.53 12.48 1.16
N ALA A 389 16.39 11.52 0.25
CA ALA A 389 15.95 11.76 -1.12
C ALA A 389 14.54 12.36 -1.14
N TYR A 390 13.60 11.81 -0.35
CA TYR A 390 12.24 12.29 -0.28
C TYR A 390 12.14 13.74 0.16
N ARG A 391 12.75 14.10 1.30
CA ARG A 391 12.71 15.48 1.83
C ARG A 391 13.34 16.50 0.89
N HIS A 392 14.37 16.11 0.13
CA HIS A 392 15.03 16.96 -0.86
C HIS A 392 14.41 16.89 -2.25
N LYS A 393 13.26 16.17 -2.41
CA LYS A 393 12.52 16.07 -3.68
C LYS A 393 13.31 15.41 -4.80
N ILE A 394 14.20 14.50 -4.45
CA ILE A 394 15.00 13.69 -5.39
C ILE A 394 14.22 12.41 -5.69
N ASP A 395 14.19 12.00 -6.95
CA ASP A 395 13.67 10.71 -7.39
C ASP A 395 14.82 9.75 -7.72
N PRO A 396 15.19 8.83 -6.80
CA PRO A 396 16.30 7.91 -7.04
C PRO A 396 16.08 7.01 -8.25
N ALA A 397 14.83 6.56 -8.49
CA ALA A 397 14.52 5.67 -9.60
C ALA A 397 14.66 6.38 -10.96
N LEU A 398 14.11 7.59 -11.08
CA LEU A 398 14.23 8.37 -12.32
C LEU A 398 15.69 8.80 -12.56
N GLU A 399 16.44 9.17 -11.52
CA GLU A 399 17.87 9.48 -11.63
C GLU A 399 18.70 8.25 -12.05
N ALA A 400 18.34 7.04 -11.61
CA ALA A 400 18.97 5.81 -12.06
C ALA A 400 18.72 5.57 -13.56
N ILE A 401 17.49 5.82 -14.03
CA ILE A 401 17.14 5.73 -15.46
C ILE A 401 17.93 6.74 -16.29
N PHE A 402 18.06 7.99 -15.85
CA PHE A 402 18.86 9.00 -16.57
C PHE A 402 20.33 8.59 -16.71
N LYS A 403 20.88 7.93 -15.69
CA LYS A 403 22.28 7.47 -15.66
C LYS A 403 22.52 6.14 -16.34
N SER A 404 21.46 5.37 -16.62
CA SER A 404 21.60 4.08 -17.30
C SER A 404 22.20 4.29 -18.69
N LYS A 405 23.18 3.44 -19.03
CA LYS A 405 23.75 3.37 -20.39
C LYS A 405 23.03 2.26 -21.15
N ASP A 406 23.04 2.35 -22.48
CA ASP A 406 22.55 1.27 -23.34
C ASP A 406 23.31 -0.02 -22.94
N GLN A 407 22.57 -0.98 -22.40
CA GLN A 407 23.12 -2.30 -22.10
C GLN A 407 22.88 -3.20 -23.32
N PRO A 408 23.89 -3.95 -23.79
CA PRO A 408 23.64 -4.97 -24.79
C PRO A 408 22.65 -5.99 -24.22
N SER A 409 21.62 -6.34 -25.00
CA SER A 409 20.63 -7.35 -24.63
C SER A 409 21.33 -8.61 -24.13
N PRO A 410 20.96 -9.17 -22.97
CA PRO A 410 21.43 -10.50 -22.61
C PRO A 410 20.96 -11.47 -23.71
N LYS A 411 21.90 -12.18 -24.33
CA LYS A 411 21.64 -13.20 -25.35
C LYS A 411 20.98 -14.41 -24.72
#